data_a328981c13964604e30028a44f272fe1
#
_entry.id   a328981c13964604e30028a44f272fe1
#
_cell.length_a   1.000
_cell.length_b   1.000
_cell.length_c   1.000
_cell.angle_alpha   90.00
_cell.angle_beta   90.00
_cell.angle_gamma   90.00
#
_symmetry.space_group_name_H-M   'P 1'
#
loop_
_entity.id
_entity.type
_entity.pdbx_description
1 polymer ?
#
loop_
_entity_poly.entity_id
_entity_poly.type
_entity_poly.pdbx_seq_one_letter_code
_entity_poly.pdbx_strand_id
1 'polypeptide(L)'
;MKFNKVKLVIHACVLLFIIISIGLVFHRLQTKTNSIEPIHKETKLSDNAKYLVDRNKGKGEPSKLKEVYNSKDPKYKKIDKYLQNSLFNGSVAVYENGKLKMSKGYGYQDFEKGIKNTPNTMFLIGSAQKFSTGLLLKQLEEHKININDSVSKYIPWFKTSKPIPLKDLMLHQSGLYKYKSSKDYKNLDQAVRAIQKRGIDPKKYKKHMYNDGNYLVLAKVIEEVTGKSYAENYYTKIGDPLKLQHSAFYDEKSFRKYFAKGYSYNSTGLSFLKPNVLEQYYGAGNIYMTPTDMGKLITQIQQYKLFSPKITNPLLHEFGTKQYPDEYRYGFYVKPTLNRLNGGFFGQVFTVYYNDKYVVVLALNVKGNNEVRIKHIYNDILKQNKPYNTKGVIVQ
;
A
#
# COMPACT_ATOMS: atom_id res chain seq x y z
N MET A 1 -33.42 -82.12 -7.12
CA MET A 1 -32.18 -81.77 -6.43
C MET A 1 -31.08 -81.12 -7.29
N LYS A 2 -31.17 -81.03 -8.58
CA LYS A 2 -30.15 -80.41 -9.46
C LYS A 2 -30.28 -78.88 -9.61
N PHE A 3 -31.46 -78.30 -9.45
CA PHE A 3 -31.69 -76.84 -9.70
C PHE A 3 -31.13 -75.91 -8.60
N ASN A 4 -30.98 -76.37 -7.38
CA ASN A 4 -30.44 -75.57 -6.27
C ASN A 4 -28.88 -75.44 -6.29
N LYS A 5 -28.18 -76.41 -6.87
CA LYS A 5 -26.69 -76.34 -6.96
C LYS A 5 -26.23 -75.31 -8.02
N VAL A 6 -26.97 -75.16 -9.11
CA VAL A 6 -26.60 -74.17 -10.15
C VAL A 6 -26.83 -72.73 -9.67
N LYS A 7 -27.92 -72.47 -8.95
CA LYS A 7 -28.14 -71.13 -8.32
C LYS A 7 -27.05 -70.76 -7.30
N LEU A 8 -26.62 -71.74 -6.51
CA LEU A 8 -25.56 -71.55 -5.50
C LEU A 8 -24.21 -71.20 -6.15
N VAL A 9 -23.86 -71.88 -7.25
CA VAL A 9 -22.63 -71.62 -7.99
C VAL A 9 -22.69 -70.22 -8.68
N ILE A 10 -23.82 -69.84 -9.24
CA ILE A 10 -23.96 -68.50 -9.86
C ILE A 10 -23.84 -67.40 -8.77
N HIS A 11 -24.43 -67.55 -7.61
CA HIS A 11 -24.29 -66.54 -6.51
C HIS A 11 -22.83 -66.48 -5.98
N ALA A 12 -22.14 -67.63 -5.89
CA ALA A 12 -20.73 -67.63 -5.50
C ALA A 12 -19.81 -66.92 -6.54
N CYS A 13 -20.06 -67.12 -7.83
CA CYS A 13 -19.30 -66.45 -8.91
C CYS A 13 -19.59 -64.93 -8.94
N VAL A 14 -20.83 -64.50 -8.68
CA VAL A 14 -21.16 -63.07 -8.61
C VAL A 14 -20.51 -62.40 -7.41
N LEU A 15 -20.53 -63.07 -6.23
CA LEU A 15 -19.86 -62.59 -5.05
C LEU A 15 -18.31 -62.48 -5.24
N LEU A 16 -17.71 -63.48 -5.89
CA LEU A 16 -16.27 -63.45 -6.19
C LEU A 16 -15.92 -62.29 -7.15
N PHE A 17 -16.79 -62.01 -8.16
CA PHE A 17 -16.59 -60.94 -9.10
C PHE A 17 -16.70 -59.56 -8.43
N ILE A 18 -17.61 -59.42 -7.47
CA ILE A 18 -17.80 -58.18 -6.67
C ILE A 18 -16.56 -57.95 -5.80
N ILE A 19 -16.06 -58.99 -5.11
CA ILE A 19 -14.86 -58.92 -4.25
C ILE A 19 -13.63 -58.55 -5.06
N ILE A 20 -13.43 -59.16 -6.23
CA ILE A 20 -12.31 -58.81 -7.13
C ILE A 20 -12.42 -57.39 -7.65
N SER A 21 -13.63 -56.93 -8.01
CA SER A 21 -13.88 -55.55 -8.45
C SER A 21 -13.62 -54.53 -7.37
N ILE A 22 -14.03 -54.77 -6.12
CA ILE A 22 -13.74 -53.95 -4.94
C ILE A 22 -12.23 -53.92 -4.68
N GLY A 23 -11.55 -55.09 -4.72
CA GLY A 23 -10.07 -55.18 -4.58
C GLY A 23 -9.31 -54.38 -5.63
N LEU A 24 -9.76 -54.39 -6.88
CA LEU A 24 -9.14 -53.60 -7.96
C LEU A 24 -9.38 -52.10 -7.80
N VAL A 25 -10.55 -51.70 -7.31
CA VAL A 25 -10.82 -50.30 -7.00
C VAL A 25 -9.99 -49.84 -5.80
N PHE A 26 -9.88 -50.68 -4.76
CA PHE A 26 -9.02 -50.35 -3.61
C PHE A 26 -7.52 -50.29 -3.99
N HIS A 27 -7.06 -51.20 -4.83
CA HIS A 27 -5.68 -51.17 -5.35
C HIS A 27 -5.41 -49.93 -6.21
N ARG A 28 -6.36 -49.53 -7.07
CA ARG A 28 -6.28 -48.26 -7.84
C ARG A 28 -6.35 -47.02 -6.96
N LEU A 29 -7.08 -47.01 -5.86
CA LEU A 29 -7.09 -45.94 -4.88
C LEU A 29 -5.80 -45.88 -4.09
N GLN A 30 -5.24 -47.04 -3.65
CA GLN A 30 -3.94 -47.06 -2.97
C GLN A 30 -2.77 -46.68 -3.87
N THR A 31 -2.75 -47.09 -5.15
CA THR A 31 -1.72 -46.63 -6.10
C THR A 31 -1.83 -45.17 -6.42
N LYS A 32 -3.05 -44.55 -6.40
CA LYS A 32 -3.20 -43.10 -6.52
C LYS A 32 -2.80 -42.32 -5.27
N THR A 33 -2.92 -42.92 -4.07
CA THR A 33 -2.45 -42.27 -2.81
C THR A 33 -0.95 -42.43 -2.59
N ASN A 34 -0.32 -43.46 -3.12
CA ASN A 34 1.14 -43.63 -3.01
C ASN A 34 1.95 -42.87 -4.08
N SER A 35 1.30 -42.20 -5.05
CA SER A 35 1.95 -41.32 -6.01
C SER A 35 1.77 -39.82 -5.68
N ILE A 36 1.25 -39.48 -4.50
CA ILE A 36 1.37 -38.13 -3.95
C ILE A 36 2.72 -38.09 -3.22
N GLU A 37 3.81 -37.92 -4.00
CA GLU A 37 4.98 -37.29 -3.41
C GLU A 37 4.52 -36.01 -2.71
N PRO A 38 4.97 -35.78 -1.46
CA PRO A 38 4.75 -34.47 -0.85
C PRO A 38 5.50 -33.49 -1.74
N ILE A 39 4.76 -32.77 -2.60
CA ILE A 39 5.26 -31.58 -3.26
C ILE A 39 5.47 -30.56 -2.12
N HIS A 40 6.54 -30.74 -1.37
CA HIS A 40 7.25 -29.62 -0.77
C HIS A 40 7.88 -28.84 -1.95
N LYS A 41 7.03 -28.21 -2.77
CA LYS A 41 7.44 -27.01 -3.45
C LYS A 41 7.74 -26.03 -2.32
N GLU A 42 9.00 -25.96 -1.91
CA GLU A 42 9.50 -24.75 -1.28
C GLU A 42 9.01 -23.61 -2.14
N THR A 43 8.02 -22.89 -1.65
CA THR A 43 7.49 -21.72 -2.32
C THR A 43 8.62 -20.71 -2.24
N LYS A 44 9.41 -20.62 -3.31
CA LYS A 44 10.53 -19.69 -3.43
C LYS A 44 9.99 -18.31 -3.06
N LEU A 45 10.50 -17.76 -1.97
CA LEU A 45 10.09 -16.43 -1.50
C LEU A 45 10.29 -15.43 -2.62
N SER A 46 9.36 -14.48 -2.77
CA SER A 46 9.57 -13.35 -3.67
C SER A 46 10.78 -12.52 -3.22
N ASP A 47 11.44 -11.82 -4.14
CA ASP A 47 12.64 -11.02 -3.81
C ASP A 47 12.33 -9.98 -2.73
N ASN A 48 11.11 -9.40 -2.74
CA ASN A 48 10.65 -8.51 -1.68
C ASN A 48 10.60 -9.23 -0.32
N ALA A 49 9.98 -10.39 -0.23
CA ALA A 49 9.87 -11.15 1.01
C ALA A 49 11.26 -11.64 1.50
N LYS A 50 12.12 -12.07 0.59
CA LYS A 50 13.49 -12.48 0.90
C LYS A 50 14.28 -11.33 1.51
N TYR A 51 14.27 -10.15 0.87
CA TYR A 51 14.94 -8.96 1.39
C TYR A 51 14.44 -8.59 2.78
N LEU A 52 13.12 -8.61 3.02
CA LEU A 52 12.53 -8.27 4.32
C LEU A 52 12.91 -9.25 5.42
N VAL A 53 12.98 -10.55 5.13
CA VAL A 53 13.47 -11.56 6.07
C VAL A 53 14.93 -11.27 6.43
N ASP A 54 15.80 -11.05 5.46
CA ASP A 54 17.23 -10.79 5.70
C ASP A 54 17.44 -9.45 6.42
N ARG A 55 16.71 -8.42 6.04
CA ARG A 55 16.76 -7.10 6.70
C ARG A 55 16.41 -7.17 8.19
N ASN A 56 15.46 -8.01 8.57
CA ASN A 56 14.97 -8.08 9.95
C ASN A 56 15.76 -9.06 10.85
N LYS A 57 16.72 -9.80 10.30
CA LYS A 57 17.61 -10.64 11.10
C LYS A 57 18.42 -9.78 12.07
N GLY A 58 18.27 -10.03 13.36
CA GLY A 58 19.02 -9.33 14.41
C GLY A 58 18.60 -7.88 14.66
N LYS A 59 17.56 -7.33 14.00
CA LYS A 59 17.03 -6.02 14.32
C LYS A 59 16.15 -6.08 15.58
N GLY A 60 16.47 -5.23 16.55
CA GLY A 60 15.62 -4.96 17.69
C GLY A 60 14.32 -4.24 17.33
N GLU A 61 13.44 -4.10 18.31
CA GLU A 61 12.23 -3.33 18.16
C GLU A 61 12.53 -1.84 17.90
N PRO A 62 11.67 -1.14 17.14
CA PRO A 62 11.80 0.30 16.98
C PRO A 62 11.67 1.00 18.33
N SER A 63 12.38 2.11 18.50
CA SER A 63 12.28 2.95 19.69
C SER A 63 10.84 3.43 19.89
N LYS A 64 10.31 3.37 21.11
CA LYS A 64 8.93 3.82 21.38
C LYS A 64 8.78 5.32 21.14
N LEU A 65 7.84 5.70 20.30
CA LEU A 65 7.39 7.09 20.17
C LEU A 65 6.61 7.49 21.43
N LYS A 66 6.97 8.63 21.98
CA LYS A 66 6.22 9.24 23.09
C LYS A 66 5.07 10.09 22.55
N GLU A 67 4.02 10.23 23.33
CA GLU A 67 2.99 11.22 23.05
C GLU A 67 3.60 12.61 23.08
N VAL A 68 3.31 13.42 22.07
CA VAL A 68 3.68 14.83 21.99
C VAL A 68 2.39 15.63 21.95
N TYR A 69 2.18 16.46 22.98
CA TYR A 69 0.99 17.27 23.09
C TYR A 69 1.22 18.47 24.01
N ASN A 70 1.11 19.66 23.44
CA ASN A 70 1.18 20.89 24.23
C ASN A 70 -0.24 21.40 24.54
N SER A 71 -0.77 21.03 25.71
CA SER A 71 -2.09 21.45 26.19
C SER A 71 -2.21 22.97 26.48
N LYS A 72 -1.08 23.68 26.60
CA LYS A 72 -1.05 25.14 26.82
C LYS A 72 -1.22 25.90 25.49
N ASP A 73 -0.92 25.31 24.35
CA ASP A 73 -1.15 25.92 23.04
C ASP A 73 -2.63 25.76 22.64
N PRO A 74 -3.40 26.85 22.48
CA PRO A 74 -4.82 26.80 22.16
C PRO A 74 -5.14 26.03 20.86
N LYS A 75 -4.25 26.06 19.87
CA LYS A 75 -4.44 25.35 18.58
C LYS A 75 -4.51 23.84 18.83
N TYR A 76 -3.50 23.28 19.50
CA TYR A 76 -3.43 21.84 19.74
C TYR A 76 -4.50 21.37 20.72
N LYS A 77 -4.85 22.19 21.72
CA LYS A 77 -5.99 21.93 22.60
C LYS A 77 -7.32 21.86 21.84
N LYS A 78 -7.54 22.76 20.85
CA LYS A 78 -8.73 22.72 19.98
C LYS A 78 -8.74 21.46 19.11
N ILE A 79 -7.60 21.07 18.53
CA ILE A 79 -7.48 19.84 17.73
C ILE A 79 -7.79 18.62 18.59
N ASP A 80 -7.21 18.52 19.78
CA ASP A 80 -7.44 17.40 20.70
C ASP A 80 -8.92 17.28 21.07
N LYS A 81 -9.55 18.37 21.52
CA LYS A 81 -10.97 18.40 21.87
C LYS A 81 -11.87 18.03 20.69
N TYR A 82 -11.55 18.52 19.48
CA TYR A 82 -12.29 18.20 18.27
C TYR A 82 -12.21 16.70 17.94
N LEU A 83 -11.02 16.10 17.98
CA LEU A 83 -10.84 14.68 17.70
C LEU A 83 -11.56 13.79 18.72
N GLN A 84 -11.52 14.15 20.01
CA GLN A 84 -12.28 13.46 21.05
C GLN A 84 -13.79 13.54 20.80
N ASN A 85 -14.32 14.73 20.56
CA ASN A 85 -15.76 14.96 20.34
C ASN A 85 -16.28 14.34 19.04
N SER A 86 -15.43 14.19 18.02
CA SER A 86 -15.79 13.57 16.73
C SER A 86 -15.69 12.05 16.73
N LEU A 87 -15.51 11.41 17.91
CA LEU A 87 -15.33 9.96 18.04
C LEU A 87 -14.25 9.41 17.10
N PHE A 88 -13.15 10.15 16.96
CA PHE A 88 -12.05 9.76 16.11
C PHE A 88 -11.36 8.51 16.67
N ASN A 89 -11.29 7.43 15.88
CA ASN A 89 -10.57 6.21 16.25
C ASN A 89 -9.35 6.04 15.35
N GLY A 90 -8.19 6.44 15.86
CA GLY A 90 -6.96 6.48 15.07
C GLY A 90 -5.83 7.24 15.74
N SER A 91 -4.89 7.75 14.96
CA SER A 91 -3.78 8.57 15.46
C SER A 91 -3.58 9.80 14.59
N VAL A 92 -3.06 10.87 15.20
CA VAL A 92 -2.76 12.15 14.58
C VAL A 92 -1.29 12.50 14.74
N ALA A 93 -0.70 13.15 13.73
CA ALA A 93 0.54 13.90 13.88
C ALA A 93 0.39 15.29 13.24
N VAL A 94 0.91 16.31 13.90
CA VAL A 94 0.98 17.67 13.39
C VAL A 94 2.40 18.19 13.54
N TYR A 95 2.98 18.59 12.41
CA TYR A 95 4.24 19.32 12.34
C TYR A 95 3.94 20.79 12.05
N GLU A 96 4.65 21.69 12.72
CA GLU A 96 4.63 23.12 12.45
C GLU A 96 6.07 23.62 12.29
N ASN A 97 6.37 24.28 11.15
CA ASN A 97 7.71 24.76 10.82
C ASN A 97 8.78 23.65 10.98
N GLY A 98 8.50 22.46 10.44
CA GLY A 98 9.40 21.31 10.48
C GLY A 98 9.55 20.61 11.84
N LYS A 99 8.81 21.01 12.89
CA LYS A 99 8.90 20.45 14.24
C LYS A 99 7.61 19.73 14.61
N LEU A 100 7.71 18.50 15.12
CA LEU A 100 6.58 17.76 15.66
C LEU A 100 5.97 18.49 16.87
N LYS A 101 4.70 18.85 16.80
CA LYS A 101 3.97 19.59 17.83
C LYS A 101 2.84 18.77 18.46
N MET A 102 2.32 17.79 17.74
CA MET A 102 1.31 16.89 18.25
C MET A 102 1.53 15.50 17.67
N SER A 103 1.49 14.46 18.50
CA SER A 103 1.48 13.05 18.14
C SER A 103 0.70 12.30 19.21
N LYS A 104 -0.53 11.81 18.87
CA LYS A 104 -1.46 11.26 19.86
C LYS A 104 -2.37 10.21 19.23
N GLY A 105 -2.73 9.17 20.00
CA GLY A 105 -3.69 8.15 19.63
C GLY A 105 -5.04 8.33 20.32
N TYR A 106 -6.12 7.87 19.66
CA TYR A 106 -7.51 7.91 20.14
C TYR A 106 -8.19 6.59 19.85
N GLY A 107 -9.04 6.12 20.77
CA GLY A 107 -9.77 4.87 20.62
C GLY A 107 -8.85 3.64 20.58
N TYR A 108 -9.20 2.65 19.76
CA TYR A 108 -8.59 1.33 19.81
C TYR A 108 -7.91 0.95 18.50
N GLN A 109 -6.69 0.45 18.61
CA GLN A 109 -5.92 -0.20 17.54
C GLN A 109 -6.52 -1.58 17.20
N ASP A 110 -6.96 -2.30 18.24
CA ASP A 110 -7.58 -3.63 18.18
C ASP A 110 -8.74 -3.65 19.17
N PHE A 111 -9.97 -3.62 18.68
CA PHE A 111 -11.18 -3.59 19.51
C PHE A 111 -11.40 -4.91 20.27
N GLU A 112 -11.10 -6.06 19.61
CA GLU A 112 -11.33 -7.36 20.24
C GLU A 112 -10.38 -7.60 21.43
N LYS A 113 -9.18 -7.03 21.37
CA LYS A 113 -8.16 -7.15 22.43
C LYS A 113 -8.12 -5.95 23.37
N GLY A 114 -8.93 -4.92 23.15
CA GLY A 114 -8.91 -3.68 23.94
C GLY A 114 -7.61 -2.89 23.84
N ILE A 115 -6.80 -3.09 22.78
CA ILE A 115 -5.52 -2.39 22.61
C ILE A 115 -5.80 -1.00 22.07
N LYS A 116 -5.35 0.03 22.81
CA LYS A 116 -5.55 1.44 22.44
C LYS A 116 -4.62 1.90 21.33
N ASN A 117 -5.08 2.84 20.51
CA ASN A 117 -4.22 3.59 19.61
C ASN A 117 -3.25 4.46 20.38
N THR A 118 -2.01 4.52 19.91
CA THR A 118 -0.91 5.32 20.47
C THR A 118 -0.13 5.98 19.33
N PRO A 119 0.85 6.86 19.61
CA PRO A 119 1.78 7.33 18.59
C PRO A 119 2.53 6.23 17.82
N ASN A 120 2.67 5.04 18.44
CA ASN A 120 3.34 3.88 17.81
C ASN A 120 2.42 3.05 16.91
N THR A 121 1.11 3.32 16.91
CA THR A 121 0.18 2.58 16.06
C THR A 121 0.47 2.87 14.59
N MET A 122 0.72 1.82 13.84
CA MET A 122 1.00 1.86 12.41
C MET A 122 -0.26 1.48 11.63
N PHE A 123 -0.64 2.32 10.69
CA PHE A 123 -1.83 2.12 9.86
C PHE A 123 -1.42 1.72 8.45
N LEU A 124 -2.22 0.86 7.82
CA LEU A 124 -2.06 0.54 6.40
C LEU A 124 -2.35 1.81 5.59
N ILE A 125 -1.31 2.38 5.00
CA ILE A 125 -1.41 3.69 4.33
C ILE A 125 -2.11 3.63 2.98
N GLY A 126 -2.34 2.41 2.43
CA GLY A 126 -3.02 2.23 1.17
C GLY A 126 -2.39 3.07 0.06
N SER A 127 -3.21 3.72 -0.74
CA SER A 127 -2.75 4.54 -1.88
C SER A 127 -1.79 5.68 -1.54
N ALA A 128 -1.65 6.08 -0.28
CA ALA A 128 -0.63 7.06 0.10
C ALA A 128 0.80 6.54 -0.13
N GLN A 129 0.99 5.21 -0.24
CA GLN A 129 2.26 4.59 -0.65
C GLN A 129 2.69 5.00 -2.07
N LYS A 130 1.76 5.35 -2.95
CA LYS A 130 2.08 5.82 -4.30
C LYS A 130 3.04 7.03 -4.29
N PHE A 131 2.97 7.84 -3.24
CA PHE A 131 3.94 8.92 -3.02
C PHE A 131 5.37 8.38 -2.91
N SER A 132 5.62 7.36 -2.10
CA SER A 132 6.94 6.73 -2.01
C SER A 132 7.42 6.16 -3.35
N THR A 133 6.50 5.54 -4.12
CA THR A 133 6.82 5.07 -5.48
C THR A 133 7.15 6.23 -6.41
N GLY A 134 6.42 7.33 -6.31
CA GLY A 134 6.69 8.56 -7.06
C GLY A 134 8.05 9.18 -6.70
N LEU A 135 8.43 9.19 -5.42
CA LEU A 135 9.75 9.68 -4.98
C LEU A 135 10.88 8.80 -5.54
N LEU A 136 10.74 7.46 -5.51
CA LEU A 136 11.71 6.54 -6.12
C LEU A 136 11.81 6.75 -7.63
N LEU A 137 10.67 6.90 -8.31
CA LEU A 137 10.64 7.21 -9.74
C LEU A 137 11.37 8.52 -10.03
N LYS A 138 11.12 9.57 -9.22
CA LYS A 138 11.77 10.87 -9.36
C LYS A 138 13.27 10.81 -9.17
N GLN A 139 13.77 10.00 -8.22
CA GLN A 139 15.22 9.76 -8.06
C GLN A 139 15.84 9.07 -9.28
N LEU A 140 15.11 8.12 -9.90
CA LEU A 140 15.61 7.43 -11.09
C LEU A 140 15.63 8.33 -12.33
N GLU A 141 14.72 9.31 -12.43
CA GLU A 141 14.71 10.30 -13.52
C GLU A 141 16.01 11.14 -13.59
N GLU A 142 16.69 11.29 -12.45
CA GLU A 142 17.94 12.06 -12.40
C GLU A 142 19.06 11.45 -13.27
N HIS A 143 19.07 10.10 -13.43
CA HIS A 143 20.22 9.42 -14.02
C HIS A 143 19.92 8.15 -14.82
N LYS A 144 18.74 7.55 -14.69
CA LYS A 144 18.50 6.18 -15.18
C LYS A 144 17.33 6.01 -16.11
N ILE A 145 16.31 6.85 -15.98
CA ILE A 145 15.07 6.72 -16.77
C ILE A 145 14.67 8.06 -17.39
N ASN A 146 13.92 7.97 -18.49
CA ASN A 146 13.14 9.09 -19.01
C ASN A 146 11.66 8.78 -18.84
N ILE A 147 10.94 9.63 -18.15
CA ILE A 147 9.51 9.43 -17.86
C ILE A 147 8.62 9.37 -19.11
N ASN A 148 9.12 9.87 -20.26
CA ASN A 148 8.45 9.79 -21.54
C ASN A 148 8.70 8.48 -22.29
N ASP A 149 9.65 7.65 -21.82
CA ASP A 149 9.91 6.34 -22.43
C ASP A 149 8.77 5.36 -22.13
N SER A 150 8.54 4.45 -23.09
CA SER A 150 7.58 3.35 -22.91
C SER A 150 8.04 2.36 -21.84
N VAL A 151 7.09 1.80 -21.10
CA VAL A 151 7.32 0.71 -20.12
C VAL A 151 8.15 -0.43 -20.75
N SER A 152 7.88 -0.79 -22.00
CA SER A 152 8.58 -1.88 -22.69
C SER A 152 10.07 -1.66 -22.90
N LYS A 153 10.58 -0.42 -22.75
CA LYS A 153 12.02 -0.13 -22.72
C LYS A 153 12.67 -0.69 -21.46
N TYR A 154 11.99 -0.64 -20.34
CA TYR A 154 12.48 -1.06 -19.01
C TYR A 154 12.02 -2.47 -18.63
N ILE A 155 10.84 -2.88 -19.13
CA ILE A 155 10.28 -4.23 -18.96
C ILE A 155 10.00 -4.80 -20.36
N PRO A 156 10.98 -5.44 -21.05
CA PRO A 156 10.86 -5.83 -22.44
C PRO A 156 9.67 -6.75 -22.76
N TRP A 157 9.26 -7.58 -21.82
CA TRP A 157 8.11 -8.47 -21.96
C TRP A 157 6.76 -7.76 -21.75
N PHE A 158 6.71 -6.54 -21.16
CA PHE A 158 5.48 -5.78 -20.96
C PHE A 158 5.05 -5.09 -22.26
N LYS A 159 4.53 -5.89 -23.19
CA LYS A 159 4.03 -5.40 -24.48
C LYS A 159 2.52 -5.24 -24.43
N THR A 160 2.02 -4.13 -24.94
CA THR A 160 0.61 -3.78 -25.04
C THR A 160 0.28 -3.30 -26.45
N SER A 161 -1.01 -3.24 -26.83
CA SER A 161 -1.46 -2.82 -28.17
C SER A 161 -1.08 -1.37 -28.53
N LYS A 162 -0.75 -0.54 -27.53
CA LYS A 162 -0.23 0.83 -27.69
C LYS A 162 0.91 1.05 -26.69
N PRO A 163 1.92 1.88 -27.03
CA PRO A 163 2.99 2.20 -26.11
C PRO A 163 2.45 2.96 -24.88
N ILE A 164 2.94 2.63 -23.71
CA ILE A 164 2.58 3.30 -22.45
C ILE A 164 3.83 4.01 -21.88
N PRO A 165 3.94 5.33 -22.00
CA PRO A 165 4.98 6.08 -21.30
C PRO A 165 4.86 5.95 -19.77
N LEU A 166 5.99 5.98 -19.04
CA LEU A 166 5.98 5.96 -17.58
C LEU A 166 5.15 7.11 -17.01
N LYS A 167 5.19 8.28 -17.65
CA LYS A 167 4.36 9.44 -17.30
C LYS A 167 2.87 9.11 -17.30
N ASP A 168 2.39 8.33 -18.26
CA ASP A 168 0.97 7.97 -18.35
C ASP A 168 0.54 7.02 -17.22
N LEU A 169 1.44 6.13 -16.79
CA LEU A 169 1.21 5.33 -15.58
C LEU A 169 1.12 6.24 -14.35
N MET A 170 2.10 7.12 -14.16
CA MET A 170 2.16 8.05 -13.04
C MET A 170 0.91 8.92 -12.94
N LEU A 171 0.40 9.43 -14.07
CA LEU A 171 -0.78 10.29 -14.16
C LEU A 171 -2.12 9.53 -14.26
N HIS A 172 -2.11 8.19 -14.18
CA HIS A 172 -3.30 7.36 -14.38
C HIS A 172 -3.98 7.54 -15.75
N GLN A 173 -3.18 7.70 -16.83
CA GLN A 173 -3.63 7.92 -18.21
C GLN A 173 -3.23 6.77 -19.16
N SER A 174 -2.72 5.66 -18.62
CA SER A 174 -2.19 4.53 -19.38
C SER A 174 -3.21 3.80 -20.25
N GLY A 175 -4.48 3.88 -19.90
CA GLY A 175 -5.54 3.09 -20.50
C GLY A 175 -5.57 1.61 -20.07
N LEU A 176 -4.66 1.16 -19.20
CA LEU A 176 -4.69 -0.21 -18.66
C LEU A 176 -6.04 -0.52 -18.02
N TYR A 177 -6.61 -1.69 -18.33
CA TYR A 177 -7.81 -2.13 -17.61
C TYR A 177 -7.62 -2.06 -16.11
N LYS A 178 -8.67 -1.61 -15.39
CA LYS A 178 -8.62 -1.45 -13.94
C LYS A 178 -8.17 -2.74 -13.26
N TYR A 179 -7.12 -2.64 -12.44
CA TYR A 179 -6.55 -3.79 -11.74
C TYR A 179 -7.59 -4.45 -10.83
N LYS A 180 -7.66 -5.77 -10.90
CA LYS A 180 -8.42 -6.62 -9.99
C LYS A 180 -7.45 -7.59 -9.34
N SER A 181 -7.27 -7.47 -8.04
CA SER A 181 -6.47 -8.42 -7.27
C SER A 181 -7.08 -9.81 -7.28
N SER A 182 -6.26 -10.84 -7.22
CA SER A 182 -6.69 -12.23 -7.05
C SER A 182 -5.86 -12.89 -5.96
N LYS A 183 -6.47 -13.81 -5.22
CA LYS A 183 -5.73 -14.66 -4.27
C LYS A 183 -4.71 -15.58 -4.94
N ASP A 184 -4.80 -15.74 -6.26
CA ASP A 184 -3.86 -16.53 -7.05
C ASP A 184 -2.53 -15.82 -7.29
N TYR A 185 -2.51 -14.47 -7.24
CA TYR A 185 -1.28 -13.71 -7.42
C TYR A 185 -0.54 -13.60 -6.09
N LYS A 186 0.63 -14.22 -6.00
CA LYS A 186 1.42 -14.34 -4.75
C LYS A 186 2.52 -13.27 -4.61
N ASN A 187 2.70 -12.42 -5.61
CA ASN A 187 3.73 -11.38 -5.61
C ASN A 187 3.43 -10.30 -6.66
N LEU A 188 4.27 -9.26 -6.67
CA LEU A 188 4.19 -8.14 -7.61
C LEU A 188 4.34 -8.60 -9.08
N ASP A 189 5.28 -9.51 -9.37
CA ASP A 189 5.54 -9.97 -10.75
C ASP A 189 4.31 -10.64 -11.36
N GLN A 190 3.65 -11.53 -10.63
CA GLN A 190 2.43 -12.19 -11.08
C GLN A 190 1.29 -11.18 -11.31
N ALA A 191 1.16 -10.18 -10.43
CA ALA A 191 0.18 -9.11 -10.60
C ALA A 191 0.45 -8.29 -11.86
N VAL A 192 1.71 -7.92 -12.12
CA VAL A 192 2.10 -7.11 -13.29
C VAL A 192 1.93 -7.91 -14.59
N ARG A 193 2.23 -9.21 -14.60
CA ARG A 193 1.94 -10.10 -15.75
C ARG A 193 0.44 -10.19 -16.03
N ALA A 194 -0.37 -10.29 -15.00
CA ALA A 194 -1.83 -10.29 -15.16
C ALA A 194 -2.36 -8.94 -15.70
N ILE A 195 -1.77 -7.82 -15.28
CA ILE A 195 -2.08 -6.49 -15.83
C ILE A 195 -1.72 -6.44 -17.31
N GLN A 196 -0.52 -6.87 -17.68
CA GLN A 196 -0.06 -6.90 -19.06
C GLN A 196 -0.98 -7.78 -19.95
N LYS A 197 -1.33 -8.98 -19.46
CA LYS A 197 -2.21 -9.90 -20.17
C LYS A 197 -3.60 -9.32 -20.45
N ARG A 198 -4.15 -8.52 -19.52
CA ARG A 198 -5.44 -7.83 -19.71
C ARG A 198 -5.34 -6.68 -20.71
N GLY A 199 -4.18 -6.05 -20.83
CA GLY A 199 -3.90 -5.02 -21.81
C GLY A 199 -4.57 -3.68 -21.56
N ILE A 200 -4.87 -2.96 -22.63
CA ILE A 200 -5.39 -1.58 -22.66
C ILE A 200 -6.86 -1.59 -23.10
N ASP A 201 -7.69 -0.80 -22.44
CA ASP A 201 -8.99 -0.33 -22.93
C ASP A 201 -8.74 0.86 -23.87
N PRO A 202 -8.98 0.71 -25.20
CA PRO A 202 -8.72 1.78 -26.16
C PRO A 202 -9.51 3.06 -25.88
N LYS A 203 -10.70 2.95 -25.24
CA LYS A 203 -11.56 4.09 -24.89
C LYS A 203 -11.00 4.92 -23.74
N LYS A 204 -10.10 4.34 -22.94
CA LYS A 204 -9.47 4.96 -21.75
C LYS A 204 -8.02 5.38 -21.98
N TYR A 205 -7.41 4.99 -23.09
CA TYR A 205 -6.04 5.37 -23.43
C TYR A 205 -5.88 6.89 -23.51
N LYS A 206 -4.87 7.44 -22.81
CA LYS A 206 -4.62 8.89 -22.64
C LYS A 206 -5.72 9.66 -21.88
N LYS A 207 -6.67 8.95 -21.25
CA LYS A 207 -7.68 9.55 -20.39
C LYS A 207 -7.43 9.19 -18.94
N HIS A 208 -7.66 10.13 -18.03
CA HIS A 208 -7.49 9.87 -16.60
C HIS A 208 -8.48 8.78 -16.14
N MET A 209 -7.93 7.71 -15.59
CA MET A 209 -8.68 6.65 -14.90
C MET A 209 -7.81 6.10 -13.77
N TYR A 210 -8.15 6.46 -12.53
CA TYR A 210 -7.41 5.99 -11.36
C TYR A 210 -7.36 4.46 -11.32
N ASN A 211 -6.14 3.91 -11.23
CA ASN A 211 -5.89 2.48 -11.33
C ASN A 211 -4.62 2.11 -10.56
N ASP A 212 -4.76 1.24 -9.54
CA ASP A 212 -3.62 0.75 -8.77
C ASP A 212 -2.59 0.03 -9.63
N GLY A 213 -3.05 -0.66 -10.69
CA GLY A 213 -2.20 -1.35 -11.65
C GLY A 213 -1.10 -0.46 -12.24
N ASN A 214 -1.36 0.83 -12.40
CA ASN A 214 -0.35 1.77 -12.89
C ASN A 214 0.87 1.83 -11.96
N TYR A 215 0.65 1.89 -10.67
CA TYR A 215 1.73 1.99 -9.68
C TYR A 215 2.38 0.63 -9.36
N LEU A 216 1.64 -0.48 -9.58
CA LEU A 216 2.24 -1.82 -9.58
C LEU A 216 3.24 -1.98 -10.73
N VAL A 217 2.89 -1.50 -11.92
CA VAL A 217 3.80 -1.51 -13.09
C VAL A 217 5.00 -0.58 -12.84
N LEU A 218 4.79 0.64 -12.28
CA LEU A 218 5.90 1.52 -11.91
C LEU A 218 6.82 0.90 -10.85
N ALA A 219 6.27 0.19 -9.86
CA ALA A 219 7.08 -0.54 -8.88
C ALA A 219 7.94 -1.62 -9.55
N LYS A 220 7.39 -2.34 -10.54
CA LYS A 220 8.14 -3.32 -11.32
C LYS A 220 9.21 -2.65 -12.18
N VAL A 221 8.95 -1.49 -12.79
CA VAL A 221 9.97 -0.70 -13.50
C VAL A 221 11.13 -0.34 -12.57
N ILE A 222 10.82 0.09 -11.33
CA ILE A 222 11.87 0.40 -10.34
C ILE A 222 12.72 -0.84 -10.04
N GLU A 223 12.11 -2.02 -9.87
CA GLU A 223 12.85 -3.27 -9.66
C GLU A 223 13.77 -3.60 -10.85
N GLU A 224 13.26 -3.55 -12.08
CA GLU A 224 14.03 -3.89 -13.29
C GLU A 224 15.20 -2.91 -13.52
N VAL A 225 14.99 -1.61 -13.32
CA VAL A 225 16.02 -0.58 -13.54
C VAL A 225 17.12 -0.63 -12.47
N THR A 226 16.79 -1.04 -11.26
CA THR A 226 17.74 -1.05 -10.14
C THR A 226 18.37 -2.41 -9.89
N GLY A 227 17.76 -3.50 -10.39
CA GLY A 227 18.14 -4.86 -10.05
C GLY A 227 17.84 -5.24 -8.60
N LYS A 228 17.03 -4.45 -7.89
CA LYS A 228 16.71 -4.59 -6.47
C LYS A 228 15.21 -4.69 -6.27
N SER A 229 14.76 -5.42 -5.25
CA SER A 229 13.36 -5.49 -4.91
C SER A 229 12.78 -4.11 -4.58
N TYR A 230 11.46 -3.93 -4.72
CA TYR A 230 10.80 -2.67 -4.35
C TYR A 230 11.02 -2.33 -2.87
N ALA A 231 10.95 -3.34 -1.98
CA ALA A 231 11.20 -3.15 -0.56
C ALA A 231 12.63 -2.67 -0.28
N GLU A 232 13.63 -3.25 -0.96
CA GLU A 232 15.01 -2.81 -0.85
C GLU A 232 15.20 -1.36 -1.33
N ASN A 233 14.61 -1.00 -2.47
CA ASN A 233 14.64 0.38 -2.96
C ASN A 233 14.00 1.34 -1.97
N TYR A 234 12.83 0.99 -1.40
CA TYR A 234 12.16 1.83 -0.40
C TYR A 234 13.05 2.07 0.81
N TYR A 235 13.61 1.02 1.40
CA TYR A 235 14.43 1.16 2.61
C TYR A 235 15.74 1.88 2.35
N THR A 236 16.47 1.49 1.30
CA THR A 236 17.80 2.07 1.04
C THR A 236 17.74 3.50 0.53
N LYS A 237 16.65 3.91 -0.11
CA LYS A 237 16.54 5.24 -0.74
C LYS A 237 15.64 6.22 0.02
N ILE A 238 14.73 5.74 0.85
CA ILE A 238 13.78 6.57 1.60
C ILE A 238 13.80 6.24 3.09
N GLY A 239 13.49 5.01 3.48
CA GLY A 239 13.25 4.63 4.86
C GLY A 239 14.44 4.85 5.78
N ASP A 240 15.60 4.31 5.43
CA ASP A 240 16.82 4.39 6.25
C ASP A 240 17.48 5.78 6.19
N PRO A 241 17.68 6.41 5.01
CA PRO A 241 18.23 7.77 4.94
C PRO A 241 17.42 8.79 5.72
N LEU A 242 16.09 8.68 5.68
CA LEU A 242 15.18 9.58 6.39
C LEU A 242 14.83 9.07 7.79
N LYS A 243 15.42 7.95 8.24
CA LYS A 243 15.23 7.36 9.59
C LYS A 243 13.74 7.16 9.93
N LEU A 244 12.97 6.57 9.00
CA LEU A 244 11.56 6.24 9.19
C LEU A 244 11.47 4.90 9.94
N GLN A 245 11.53 4.93 11.27
CA GLN A 245 11.64 3.74 12.10
C GLN A 245 10.31 3.02 12.34
N HIS A 246 9.17 3.69 12.07
CA HIS A 246 7.82 3.17 12.23
C HIS A 246 7.11 3.12 10.87
N SER A 247 7.82 2.56 9.89
CA SER A 247 7.36 2.26 8.56
C SER A 247 7.79 0.86 8.20
N ALA A 248 6.85 -0.02 7.85
CA ALA A 248 7.12 -1.43 7.60
C ALA A 248 6.17 -1.98 6.53
N PHE A 249 6.64 -2.95 5.76
CA PHE A 249 5.76 -3.70 4.88
C PHE A 249 4.87 -4.67 5.68
N TYR A 250 3.74 -5.02 5.11
CA TYR A 250 2.68 -5.83 5.72
C TYR A 250 3.13 -7.18 6.32
N ASP A 251 4.21 -7.76 5.82
CA ASP A 251 4.74 -9.08 6.19
C ASP A 251 5.89 -9.02 7.20
N GLU A 252 6.32 -7.81 7.61
CA GLU A 252 7.36 -7.65 8.64
C GLU A 252 6.84 -8.00 10.04
N LYS A 253 7.16 -9.21 10.49
CA LYS A 253 6.63 -9.82 11.72
C LYS A 253 6.94 -9.01 12.98
N SER A 254 8.12 -8.40 13.07
CA SER A 254 8.58 -7.60 14.22
C SER A 254 7.69 -6.38 14.50
N PHE A 255 7.01 -5.86 13.45
CA PHE A 255 6.13 -4.70 13.55
C PHE A 255 4.65 -5.04 13.77
N ARG A 256 4.25 -6.31 13.65
CA ARG A 256 2.81 -6.70 13.67
C ARG A 256 2.06 -6.25 14.91
N LYS A 257 2.71 -6.16 16.06
CA LYS A 257 2.08 -5.69 17.30
C LYS A 257 1.67 -4.21 17.26
N TYR A 258 2.25 -3.43 16.34
CA TYR A 258 1.93 -2.03 16.13
C TYR A 258 0.90 -1.82 15.02
N PHE A 259 0.59 -2.85 14.23
CA PHE A 259 -0.35 -2.73 13.11
C PHE A 259 -1.78 -2.59 13.62
N ALA A 260 -2.44 -1.51 13.21
CA ALA A 260 -3.87 -1.35 13.46
C ALA A 260 -4.68 -2.39 12.68
N LYS A 261 -5.70 -2.95 13.32
CA LYS A 261 -6.76 -3.66 12.61
C LYS A 261 -7.74 -2.67 12.01
N GLY A 262 -8.13 -2.89 10.75
CA GLY A 262 -9.11 -2.04 10.09
C GLY A 262 -10.53 -2.59 10.22
N TYR A 263 -11.49 -1.70 10.40
CA TYR A 263 -12.89 -2.07 10.68
C TYR A 263 -13.86 -1.31 9.79
N SER A 264 -15.07 -1.86 9.65
CA SER A 264 -16.22 -1.16 9.11
C SER A 264 -17.47 -1.49 9.90
N TYR A 265 -18.40 -0.54 9.97
CA TYR A 265 -19.75 -0.81 10.47
C TYR A 265 -20.58 -1.51 9.39
N ASN A 266 -21.34 -2.51 9.79
CA ASN A 266 -22.36 -3.20 9.01
C ASN A 266 -23.63 -3.39 9.88
N SER A 267 -24.62 -4.12 9.39
CA SER A 267 -25.88 -4.38 10.11
C SER A 267 -25.71 -5.13 11.43
N THR A 268 -24.58 -5.86 11.62
CA THR A 268 -24.28 -6.62 12.84
C THR A 268 -23.32 -5.87 13.77
N GLY A 269 -22.95 -4.62 13.45
CA GLY A 269 -22.02 -3.80 14.22
C GLY A 269 -20.66 -3.64 13.59
N LEU A 270 -19.63 -3.52 14.42
CA LEU A 270 -18.24 -3.30 13.99
C LEU A 270 -17.58 -4.62 13.56
N SER A 271 -17.12 -4.71 12.32
CA SER A 271 -16.50 -5.91 11.75
C SER A 271 -15.07 -5.66 11.31
N PHE A 272 -14.15 -6.57 11.67
CA PHE A 272 -12.76 -6.56 11.22
C PHE A 272 -12.66 -6.87 9.73
N LEU A 273 -11.99 -6.02 8.99
CA LEU A 273 -11.65 -6.21 7.58
C LEU A 273 -10.23 -6.78 7.48
N LYS A 274 -10.12 -8.11 7.51
CA LYS A 274 -8.82 -8.79 7.43
C LYS A 274 -8.13 -8.49 6.11
N PRO A 275 -6.92 -7.90 6.12
CA PRO A 275 -6.16 -7.68 4.90
C PRO A 275 -5.82 -9.00 4.21
N ASN A 276 -5.96 -9.01 2.91
CA ASN A 276 -5.56 -10.10 2.02
C ASN A 276 -4.96 -9.48 0.74
N VAL A 277 -4.33 -10.28 -0.09
CA VAL A 277 -3.72 -9.89 -1.38
C VAL A 277 -2.66 -8.77 -1.29
N LEU A 278 -2.14 -8.44 -0.09
CA LEU A 278 -1.17 -7.36 0.10
C LEU A 278 0.18 -7.66 -0.56
N GLU A 279 0.51 -8.93 -0.78
CA GLU A 279 1.70 -9.40 -1.49
C GLU A 279 1.82 -8.88 -2.94
N GLN A 280 0.71 -8.42 -3.51
CA GLN A 280 0.63 -7.87 -4.85
C GLN A 280 0.84 -6.34 -4.88
N TYR A 281 0.66 -5.65 -3.73
CA TYR A 281 0.50 -4.20 -3.67
C TYR A 281 1.80 -3.43 -3.35
N TYR A 282 2.98 -4.02 -3.64
CA TYR A 282 4.23 -3.26 -3.60
C TYR A 282 4.14 -2.06 -4.55
N GLY A 283 4.39 -0.89 -4.01
CA GLY A 283 4.27 0.38 -4.74
C GLY A 283 2.90 1.04 -4.73
N ALA A 284 1.84 0.35 -4.28
CA ALA A 284 0.47 0.87 -4.36
C ALA A 284 -0.33 0.82 -3.06
N GLY A 285 0.11 0.08 -2.00
CA GLY A 285 -0.72 0.06 -0.81
C GLY A 285 -0.43 -0.98 0.28
N ASN A 286 0.78 -1.52 0.42
CA ASN A 286 1.08 -2.57 1.40
C ASN A 286 2.05 -2.16 2.52
N ILE A 287 2.31 -0.86 2.68
CA ILE A 287 3.09 -0.32 3.81
C ILE A 287 2.16 0.05 4.96
N TYR A 288 2.57 -0.29 6.17
CA TYR A 288 2.07 0.24 7.43
C TYR A 288 3.01 1.33 7.93
N MET A 289 2.45 2.46 8.37
CA MET A 289 3.25 3.61 8.83
C MET A 289 2.51 4.37 9.94
N THR A 290 3.27 4.96 10.87
CA THR A 290 2.68 5.91 11.82
C THR A 290 2.41 7.26 11.16
N PRO A 291 1.43 8.05 11.64
CA PRO A 291 1.28 9.46 11.24
C PRO A 291 2.55 10.29 11.44
N THR A 292 3.30 10.00 12.51
CA THR A 292 4.56 10.69 12.81
C THR A 292 5.61 10.47 11.73
N ASP A 293 5.82 9.23 11.29
CA ASP A 293 6.80 8.95 10.24
C ASP A 293 6.39 9.53 8.87
N MET A 294 5.11 9.54 8.55
CA MET A 294 4.63 10.21 7.33
C MET A 294 4.87 11.72 7.38
N GLY A 295 4.55 12.37 8.51
CA GLY A 295 4.83 13.79 8.70
C GLY A 295 6.32 14.10 8.64
N LYS A 296 7.17 13.23 9.21
CA LYS A 296 8.63 13.31 9.14
C LYS A 296 9.13 13.18 7.71
N LEU A 297 8.63 12.21 6.93
CA LEU A 297 8.97 12.05 5.51
C LEU A 297 8.74 13.34 4.73
N ILE A 298 7.54 13.93 4.84
CA ILE A 298 7.18 15.16 4.13
C ILE A 298 8.07 16.32 4.60
N THR A 299 8.21 16.52 5.91
CA THR A 299 9.06 17.56 6.49
C THR A 299 10.49 17.48 6.00
N GLN A 300 11.06 16.28 5.92
CA GLN A 300 12.44 16.11 5.46
C GLN A 300 12.60 16.35 3.95
N ILE A 301 11.56 16.07 3.15
CA ILE A 301 11.56 16.45 1.73
C ILE A 301 11.55 17.97 1.61
N GLN A 302 10.69 18.67 2.37
CA GLN A 302 10.66 20.14 2.40
C GLN A 302 11.98 20.75 2.87
N GLN A 303 12.73 20.04 3.70
CA GLN A 303 14.08 20.42 4.16
C GLN A 303 15.21 19.97 3.22
N TYR A 304 14.87 19.57 2.00
CA TYR A 304 15.83 19.17 0.95
C TYR A 304 16.70 17.96 1.31
N LYS A 305 16.22 17.05 2.18
CA LYS A 305 16.99 15.86 2.59
C LYS A 305 16.93 14.72 1.57
N LEU A 306 15.99 14.77 0.64
CA LEU A 306 15.82 13.74 -0.39
C LEU A 306 16.23 14.24 -1.79
N PHE A 307 15.93 15.48 -2.11
CA PHE A 307 16.25 16.14 -3.39
C PHE A 307 16.81 17.54 -3.14
N SER A 308 17.53 18.07 -4.12
CA SER A 308 17.97 19.46 -4.11
C SER A 308 16.79 20.45 -4.16
N PRO A 309 16.98 21.73 -3.77
CA PRO A 309 15.94 22.74 -3.91
C PRO A 309 15.42 22.88 -5.34
N LYS A 310 16.27 22.74 -6.35
CA LYS A 310 15.92 22.81 -7.78
C LYS A 310 14.87 21.75 -8.17
N ILE A 311 14.87 20.61 -7.51
CA ILE A 311 13.90 19.51 -7.75
C ILE A 311 12.71 19.63 -6.81
N THR A 312 12.96 19.87 -5.52
CA THR A 312 11.93 19.89 -4.49
C THR A 312 10.91 21.01 -4.74
N ASN A 313 11.37 22.24 -5.02
CA ASN A 313 10.46 23.38 -5.12
C ASN A 313 9.44 23.22 -6.27
N PRO A 314 9.83 22.92 -7.52
CA PRO A 314 8.85 22.67 -8.58
C PRO A 314 7.94 21.48 -8.27
N LEU A 315 8.50 20.40 -7.71
CA LEU A 315 7.75 19.18 -7.38
C LEU A 315 6.61 19.47 -6.39
N LEU A 316 6.86 20.31 -5.38
CA LEU A 316 5.91 20.56 -4.29
C LEU A 316 4.99 21.77 -4.54
N HIS A 317 5.38 22.74 -5.39
CA HIS A 317 4.66 24.02 -5.47
C HIS A 317 4.11 24.35 -6.86
N GLU A 318 4.77 23.87 -7.92
CA GLU A 318 4.42 24.24 -9.28
C GLU A 318 3.27 23.39 -9.82
N PHE A 319 2.26 24.00 -10.46
CA PHE A 319 1.21 23.29 -11.20
C PHE A 319 0.69 24.13 -12.38
N GLY A 320 0.06 23.46 -13.35
CA GLY A 320 -0.47 24.11 -14.57
C GLY A 320 0.61 24.66 -15.48
N THR A 321 1.84 24.12 -15.42
CA THR A 321 2.96 24.44 -16.29
C THR A 321 3.22 23.32 -17.29
N LYS A 322 4.14 23.53 -18.22
CA LYS A 322 4.56 22.48 -19.16
C LYS A 322 5.12 21.25 -18.44
N GLN A 323 5.85 21.45 -17.34
CA GLN A 323 6.44 20.37 -16.54
C GLN A 323 5.40 19.67 -15.67
N TYR A 324 4.52 20.44 -15.05
CA TYR A 324 3.47 19.96 -14.15
C TYR A 324 2.10 20.49 -14.56
N PRO A 325 1.52 19.94 -15.65
CA PRO A 325 0.23 20.45 -16.18
C PRO A 325 -0.94 20.16 -15.26
N ASP A 326 -0.87 19.05 -14.50
CA ASP A 326 -1.94 18.58 -13.64
C ASP A 326 -1.62 18.78 -12.15
N GLU A 327 -2.67 18.85 -11.32
CA GLU A 327 -2.51 18.84 -9.85
C GLU A 327 -1.93 17.51 -9.34
N TYR A 328 -2.28 16.38 -9.95
CA TYR A 328 -1.80 15.06 -9.53
C TYR A 328 -0.47 14.70 -10.19
N ARG A 329 0.51 14.26 -9.39
CA ARG A 329 1.82 13.79 -9.85
C ARG A 329 2.49 12.92 -8.78
N TYR A 330 3.32 11.98 -9.17
CA TYR A 330 4.16 11.17 -8.26
C TYR A 330 3.42 10.66 -7.00
N GLY A 331 2.13 10.32 -7.12
CA GLY A 331 1.34 9.77 -6.03
C GLY A 331 0.70 10.79 -5.08
N PHE A 332 0.75 12.09 -5.36
CA PHE A 332 0.15 13.13 -4.53
C PHE A 332 -0.46 14.28 -5.36
N TYR A 333 -1.19 15.14 -4.69
CA TYR A 333 -1.82 16.32 -5.29
C TYR A 333 -1.14 17.59 -4.82
N VAL A 334 -0.90 18.52 -5.75
CA VAL A 334 -0.50 19.89 -5.49
C VAL A 334 -1.66 20.79 -5.88
N LYS A 335 -2.29 21.42 -4.87
CA LYS A 335 -3.47 22.29 -5.03
C LYS A 335 -3.13 23.71 -4.61
N PRO A 336 -3.94 24.72 -5.01
CA PRO A 336 -3.62 26.11 -4.68
C PRO A 336 -3.37 26.39 -3.21
N THR A 337 -4.10 25.74 -2.30
CA THR A 337 -4.03 26.02 -0.84
C THR A 337 -3.29 24.97 -0.04
N LEU A 338 -2.99 23.80 -0.64
CA LEU A 338 -2.36 22.67 0.08
C LEU A 338 -1.84 21.61 -0.88
N ASN A 339 -0.93 20.80 -0.39
CA ASN A 339 -0.60 19.51 -0.97
C ASN A 339 -1.34 18.40 -0.20
N ARG A 340 -1.69 17.32 -0.90
CA ARG A 340 -2.53 16.27 -0.35
C ARG A 340 -2.05 14.88 -0.72
N LEU A 341 -2.04 13.99 0.27
CA LEU A 341 -1.95 12.55 0.12
C LEU A 341 -3.20 11.90 0.69
N ASN A 342 -3.66 10.82 0.08
CA ASN A 342 -4.78 10.06 0.62
C ASN A 342 -4.64 8.58 0.28
N GLY A 343 -5.01 7.72 1.22
CA GLY A 343 -5.08 6.28 1.02
C GLY A 343 -6.19 5.67 1.85
N GLY A 344 -6.79 4.61 1.31
CA GLY A 344 -7.78 3.83 2.03
C GLY A 344 -7.66 2.37 1.61
N PHE A 345 -7.59 1.46 2.60
CA PHE A 345 -7.50 0.02 2.34
C PHE A 345 -7.94 -0.77 3.58
N PHE A 346 -8.76 -1.79 3.38
CA PHE A 346 -9.24 -2.69 4.46
C PHE A 346 -9.72 -1.93 5.71
N GLY A 347 -10.58 -0.92 5.53
CA GLY A 347 -11.17 -0.17 6.64
C GLY A 347 -10.29 0.90 7.26
N GLN A 348 -9.04 0.99 6.85
CA GLN A 348 -8.10 2.03 7.29
C GLN A 348 -8.09 3.17 6.29
N VAL A 349 -8.00 4.42 6.78
CA VAL A 349 -7.92 5.63 5.96
C VAL A 349 -6.78 6.49 6.47
N PHE A 350 -5.93 6.92 5.55
CA PHE A 350 -4.74 7.71 5.82
C PHE A 350 -4.79 8.98 4.97
N THR A 351 -4.86 10.15 5.61
CA THR A 351 -5.02 11.43 4.92
C THR A 351 -4.01 12.44 5.43
N VAL A 352 -3.37 13.14 4.51
CA VAL A 352 -2.36 14.16 4.80
C VAL A 352 -2.67 15.43 4.06
N TYR A 353 -2.68 16.56 4.77
CA TYR A 353 -2.70 17.91 4.24
C TYR A 353 -1.43 18.63 4.68
N TYR A 354 -0.75 19.31 3.74
CA TYR A 354 0.46 20.03 4.08
C TYR A 354 0.73 21.23 3.18
N ASN A 355 1.45 22.18 3.74
CA ASN A 355 2.13 23.30 3.09
C ASN A 355 3.49 23.50 3.79
N ASP A 356 4.24 24.58 3.50
CA ASP A 356 5.55 24.82 4.11
C ASP A 356 5.49 25.01 5.62
N LYS A 357 4.37 25.46 6.16
CA LYS A 357 4.21 25.71 7.57
C LYS A 357 3.72 24.50 8.35
N TYR A 358 2.71 23.80 7.83
CA TYR A 358 2.07 22.69 8.53
C TYR A 358 2.08 21.39 7.74
N VAL A 359 2.31 20.28 8.43
CA VAL A 359 1.99 18.94 7.94
C VAL A 359 1.02 18.31 8.94
N VAL A 360 -0.19 18.04 8.50
CA VAL A 360 -1.24 17.40 9.30
C VAL A 360 -1.49 16.00 8.75
N VAL A 361 -1.36 15.00 9.60
CA VAL A 361 -1.57 13.59 9.25
C VAL A 361 -2.64 13.00 10.14
N LEU A 362 -3.71 12.49 9.56
CA LEU A 362 -4.73 11.72 10.25
C LEU A 362 -4.77 10.30 9.71
N ALA A 363 -4.65 9.32 10.59
CA ALA A 363 -4.86 7.91 10.25
C ALA A 363 -5.96 7.34 11.13
N LEU A 364 -6.95 6.71 10.53
CA LEU A 364 -8.03 6.03 11.24
C LEU A 364 -8.15 4.57 10.79
N ASN A 365 -8.65 3.72 11.67
CA ASN A 365 -8.82 2.30 11.41
C ASN A 365 -10.28 1.80 11.53
N VAL A 366 -11.21 2.73 11.57
CA VAL A 366 -12.63 2.46 11.35
C VAL A 366 -13.06 3.21 10.10
N LYS A 367 -13.56 2.50 9.08
CA LYS A 367 -13.98 3.10 7.81
C LYS A 367 -14.86 4.33 8.05
N GLY A 368 -14.45 5.48 7.53
CA GLY A 368 -15.17 6.75 7.74
C GLY A 368 -14.58 7.89 6.91
N ASN A 369 -15.18 9.07 7.04
CA ASN A 369 -14.76 10.25 6.32
C ASN A 369 -13.68 11.03 7.07
N ASN A 370 -12.42 10.74 6.76
CA ASN A 370 -11.28 11.45 7.33
C ASN A 370 -11.07 12.85 6.72
N GLU A 371 -11.56 13.03 5.51
CA GLU A 371 -11.42 14.27 4.75
C GLU A 371 -12.09 15.47 5.45
N VAL A 372 -13.28 15.29 5.99
CA VAL A 372 -13.99 16.34 6.75
C VAL A 372 -13.20 16.76 7.98
N ARG A 373 -12.64 15.77 8.71
CA ARG A 373 -11.87 16.04 9.93
C ARG A 373 -10.58 16.82 9.64
N ILE A 374 -9.81 16.35 8.66
CA ILE A 374 -8.54 17.00 8.35
C ILE A 374 -8.77 18.40 7.77
N LYS A 375 -9.82 18.58 6.96
CA LYS A 375 -10.20 19.89 6.40
C LYS A 375 -10.56 20.88 7.51
N HIS A 376 -11.33 20.45 8.50
CA HIS A 376 -11.66 21.30 9.67
C HIS A 376 -10.40 21.67 10.46
N ILE A 377 -9.53 20.70 10.75
CA ILE A 377 -8.27 20.97 11.46
C ILE A 377 -7.41 21.96 10.67
N TYR A 378 -7.19 21.70 9.39
CA TYR A 378 -6.28 22.46 8.55
C TYR A 378 -6.80 23.87 8.25
N ASN A 379 -8.07 24.00 7.81
CA ASN A 379 -8.64 25.26 7.40
C ASN A 379 -9.16 26.10 8.57
N ASP A 380 -9.88 25.47 9.52
CA ASP A 380 -10.64 26.22 10.53
C ASP A 380 -9.87 26.42 11.83
N ILE A 381 -9.11 25.41 12.28
CA ILE A 381 -8.30 25.52 13.49
C ILE A 381 -6.93 26.15 13.19
N LEU A 382 -6.21 25.64 12.17
CA LEU A 382 -4.87 26.10 11.81
C LEU A 382 -4.88 27.29 10.85
N LYS A 383 -6.05 27.67 10.30
CA LYS A 383 -6.24 28.82 9.40
C LYS A 383 -5.39 28.75 8.11
N GLN A 384 -5.26 27.55 7.52
CA GLN A 384 -4.47 27.32 6.31
C GLN A 384 -5.33 27.27 5.03
N ASN A 385 -6.22 28.25 4.84
CA ASN A 385 -7.11 28.36 3.67
C ASN A 385 -6.69 29.42 2.64
N LYS A 386 -5.51 30.04 2.83
CA LYS A 386 -4.95 31.01 1.88
C LYS A 386 -4.21 30.30 0.75
N PRO A 387 -4.15 30.86 -0.46
CA PRO A 387 -3.32 30.34 -1.55
C PRO A 387 -1.87 30.18 -1.08
N TYR A 388 -1.30 29.01 -1.39
CA TYR A 388 0.04 28.59 -0.99
C TYR A 388 0.88 28.27 -2.23
N ASN A 389 0.34 27.45 -3.13
CA ASN A 389 0.95 27.15 -4.40
C ASN A 389 0.43 28.13 -5.47
N THR A 390 1.30 28.57 -6.36
CA THR A 390 0.96 29.52 -7.42
C THR A 390 1.21 28.87 -8.77
N LYS A 391 0.24 28.95 -9.66
CA LYS A 391 0.33 28.39 -11.01
C LYS A 391 1.53 29.00 -11.76
N GLY A 392 2.46 28.15 -12.19
CA GLY A 392 3.65 28.59 -12.93
C GLY A 392 4.72 29.33 -12.13
N VAL A 393 4.55 29.52 -10.83
CA VAL A 393 5.51 30.20 -9.95
C VAL A 393 6.14 29.20 -9.01
N ILE A 394 7.46 29.17 -8.97
CA ILE A 394 8.22 28.44 -7.96
C ILE A 394 8.30 29.35 -6.72
N VAL A 395 7.72 28.92 -5.62
CA VAL A 395 7.88 29.62 -4.34
C VAL A 395 9.29 29.34 -3.84
N GLN A 396 10.13 30.36 -3.79
CA GLN A 396 11.52 30.30 -3.27
C GLN A 396 11.55 30.21 -1.76
#